data_921d163f0e085621065199225c75d4ee
#
_entry.id   921d163f0e085621065199225c75d4ee
#
_cell.length_a   1.000
_cell.length_b   1.000
_cell.length_c   1.000
_cell.angle_alpha   90.00
_cell.angle_beta   90.00
_cell.angle_gamma   90.00
#
_symmetry.space_group_name_H-M   'P 1'
#
loop_
_entity.id
_entity.type
_entity.pdbx_description
1 polymer ?
#
loop_
_entity_poly.entity_id
_entity_poly.type
_entity_poly.pdbx_seq_one_letter_code
_entity_poly.pdbx_strand_id
1 'polypeptide(L)'
;MLRIDNLKLPVGASEEELRAACAHALRVSAEALVSVRLLRRSIDAREGVKLVCSCAVEVKNESGVLRRCKNKNVQPYAPKKYTPPAPVSAPEVSPVVIGAGPAGLFCALLLACCGARPILLERGRAVEQRKRDVEHFWRTGELDLTSNVQFGEGGAGAFSDGKLNTGTKDLRHGYILEEFVRFGASEDILVDAKPHVGTDKLYVVLQNLRREIIDRGGEVRFSHKVVDIEQNSGSVTALRVASPEGEYTLRARHVVLAPGHSARDTFAMLQARGVPMEPKPFAVGVRIEHRQRDMDLAQYKEAAGRHGLPPTSYKLSCHTKEGRGVFSFCVCPGGEVVAAASETDRVVTNGMSEFARDGVNINGGLLVSVTPEDFPSDDTLAGVQFQRALEEAAYRLGGGNYAAPAQRVEDFLAHRPSTGAGKVVPTYLPSVRWCDLHDCLPPFVCEALEEGIPMLGRKLKGFDSPDAVLTAVETRSSSPVRIVRDNRSFQSALRGLYPCGEGAGYAGGIMSAAADGLRVAEKILEELRHE
;
A
#
# COMPACT_ATOMS: atom_id res chain seq x y z
N MET A 1 -29.40 -11.46 -13.29
CA MET A 1 -29.20 -11.56 -11.81
C MET A 1 -29.71 -10.31 -11.12
N LEU A 2 -30.10 -10.41 -9.85
CA LEU A 2 -30.42 -9.29 -8.98
C LEU A 2 -29.30 -9.07 -7.97
N ARG A 3 -28.99 -7.82 -7.68
CA ARG A 3 -28.12 -7.44 -6.56
C ARG A 3 -28.98 -6.99 -5.39
N ILE A 4 -28.64 -7.50 -4.21
CA ILE A 4 -29.22 -7.11 -2.94
C ILE A 4 -28.13 -6.47 -2.11
N ASP A 5 -28.31 -5.22 -1.70
CA ASP A 5 -27.38 -4.51 -0.85
C ASP A 5 -27.91 -4.40 0.59
N ASN A 6 -27.01 -4.13 1.53
CA ASN A 6 -27.33 -3.79 2.91
C ASN A 6 -28.11 -4.90 3.68
N LEU A 7 -27.83 -6.17 3.38
CA LEU A 7 -28.33 -7.29 4.17
C LEU A 7 -27.61 -7.32 5.52
N LYS A 8 -28.36 -7.19 6.61
CA LYS A 8 -27.82 -7.20 7.98
C LYS A 8 -28.03 -8.58 8.59
N LEU A 9 -26.93 -9.20 9.01
CA LEU A 9 -26.88 -10.54 9.59
C LEU A 9 -26.15 -10.54 10.93
N PRO A 10 -26.36 -11.52 11.82
CA PRO A 10 -25.49 -11.77 12.94
C PRO A 10 -24.04 -12.04 12.48
N VAL A 11 -23.06 -11.73 13.33
CA VAL A 11 -21.69 -12.17 13.11
C VAL A 11 -21.62 -13.68 13.18
N GLY A 12 -20.93 -14.31 12.23
CA GLY A 12 -20.87 -15.77 12.13
C GLY A 12 -22.09 -16.42 11.46
N ALA A 13 -22.96 -15.61 10.81
CA ALA A 13 -24.11 -16.14 10.06
C ALA A 13 -23.67 -17.17 9.03
N SER A 14 -24.41 -18.27 8.95
CA SER A 14 -24.20 -19.36 8.00
C SER A 14 -24.61 -18.97 6.57
N GLU A 15 -24.22 -19.79 5.60
CA GLU A 15 -24.65 -19.64 4.21
C GLU A 15 -26.17 -19.79 4.06
N GLU A 16 -26.77 -20.68 4.87
CA GLU A 16 -28.23 -20.87 4.92
C GLU A 16 -28.95 -19.61 5.42
N GLU A 17 -28.44 -18.98 6.47
CA GLU A 17 -28.98 -17.73 6.99
C GLU A 17 -28.85 -16.58 5.98
N LEU A 18 -27.72 -16.52 5.25
CA LEU A 18 -27.53 -15.58 4.16
C LEU A 18 -28.54 -15.82 3.03
N ARG A 19 -28.75 -17.09 2.64
CA ARG A 19 -29.74 -17.49 1.63
C ARG A 19 -31.16 -17.13 2.06
N ALA A 20 -31.53 -17.40 3.31
CA ALA A 20 -32.83 -17.03 3.87
C ALA A 20 -33.05 -15.52 3.88
N ALA A 21 -32.03 -14.74 4.25
CA ALA A 21 -32.10 -13.28 4.22
C ALA A 21 -32.27 -12.73 2.78
N CYS A 22 -31.64 -13.35 1.78
CA CYS A 22 -31.85 -13.02 0.38
C CYS A 22 -33.28 -13.31 -0.08
N ALA A 23 -33.82 -14.48 0.25
CA ALA A 23 -35.19 -14.88 -0.06
C ALA A 23 -36.22 -13.90 0.54
N HIS A 24 -36.03 -13.56 1.82
CA HIS A 24 -36.85 -12.58 2.53
C HIS A 24 -36.79 -11.21 1.86
N ALA A 25 -35.59 -10.72 1.52
CA ALA A 25 -35.40 -9.41 0.86
C ALA A 25 -36.10 -9.34 -0.50
N LEU A 26 -36.15 -10.44 -1.25
CA LEU A 26 -36.82 -10.57 -2.55
C LEU A 26 -38.32 -10.92 -2.43
N ARG A 27 -38.81 -11.28 -1.23
CA ARG A 27 -40.16 -11.77 -0.96
C ARG A 27 -40.51 -13.01 -1.80
N VAL A 28 -39.61 -13.98 -1.81
CA VAL A 28 -39.75 -15.29 -2.47
C VAL A 28 -39.44 -16.42 -1.48
N SER A 29 -39.80 -17.66 -1.83
CA SER A 29 -39.37 -18.82 -1.07
C SER A 29 -37.87 -19.12 -1.34
N ALA A 30 -37.21 -19.82 -0.43
CA ALA A 30 -35.78 -20.19 -0.58
C ALA A 30 -35.53 -21.07 -1.82
N GLU A 31 -36.52 -21.88 -2.22
CA GLU A 31 -36.47 -22.78 -3.38
C GLU A 31 -36.56 -21.99 -4.72
N ALA A 32 -37.05 -20.77 -4.69
CA ALA A 32 -37.07 -19.91 -5.86
C ALA A 32 -35.68 -19.32 -6.20
N LEU A 33 -34.75 -19.35 -5.23
CA LEU A 33 -33.37 -18.91 -5.44
C LEU A 33 -32.57 -20.02 -6.15
N VAL A 34 -32.10 -19.72 -7.35
CA VAL A 34 -31.22 -20.62 -8.13
C VAL A 34 -29.80 -20.58 -7.58
N SER A 35 -29.24 -19.39 -7.43
CA SER A 35 -27.93 -19.19 -6.84
C SER A 35 -27.87 -17.94 -5.96
N VAL A 36 -27.00 -17.94 -4.96
CA VAL A 36 -26.67 -16.79 -4.13
C VAL A 36 -25.15 -16.69 -4.07
N ARG A 37 -24.61 -15.54 -4.48
CA ARG A 37 -23.18 -15.26 -4.43
C ARG A 37 -22.93 -14.01 -3.61
N LEU A 38 -22.09 -14.12 -2.58
CA LEU A 38 -21.62 -12.99 -1.81
C LEU A 38 -20.75 -12.09 -2.70
N LEU A 39 -21.05 -10.79 -2.73
CA LEU A 39 -20.30 -9.78 -3.47
C LEU A 39 -19.45 -8.91 -2.54
N ARG A 40 -19.96 -8.69 -1.32
CA ARG A 40 -19.27 -7.86 -0.34
C ARG A 40 -19.76 -8.20 1.06
N ARG A 41 -18.84 -8.20 2.02
CA ARG A 41 -19.14 -8.25 3.46
C ARG A 41 -18.35 -7.19 4.22
N SER A 42 -18.96 -6.65 5.26
CA SER A 42 -18.36 -5.66 6.16
C SER A 42 -18.94 -5.79 7.56
N ILE A 43 -18.20 -5.33 8.57
CA ILE A 43 -18.68 -5.23 9.94
C ILE A 43 -19.22 -3.82 10.18
N ASP A 44 -20.42 -3.71 10.72
CA ASP A 44 -20.99 -2.47 11.27
C ASP A 44 -21.10 -2.61 12.79
N ALA A 45 -20.34 -1.79 13.51
CA ALA A 45 -20.28 -1.80 14.98
C ALA A 45 -20.90 -0.57 15.64
N ARG A 46 -21.63 0.28 14.89
CA ARG A 46 -22.18 1.55 15.41
C ARG A 46 -23.35 1.35 16.38
N GLU A 47 -24.26 0.44 16.05
CA GLU A 47 -25.46 0.12 16.84
C GLU A 47 -25.53 -1.39 17.13
N GLY A 48 -24.51 -1.89 17.83
CA GLY A 48 -24.27 -3.33 17.98
C GLY A 48 -23.57 -3.92 16.76
N VAL A 49 -22.83 -5.01 16.98
CA VAL A 49 -21.97 -5.59 15.92
C VAL A 49 -22.82 -6.46 14.99
N LYS A 50 -22.82 -6.13 13.71
CA LYS A 50 -23.55 -6.84 12.64
C LYS A 50 -22.68 -7.05 11.43
N LEU A 51 -22.91 -8.15 10.73
CA LEU A 51 -22.40 -8.38 9.39
C LEU A 51 -23.30 -7.70 8.38
N VAL A 52 -22.74 -6.89 7.49
CA VAL A 52 -23.49 -6.23 6.39
C VAL A 52 -23.00 -6.80 5.08
N CYS A 53 -23.91 -7.44 4.33
CA CYS A 53 -23.62 -8.14 3.09
C CYS A 53 -24.27 -7.48 1.87
N SER A 54 -23.63 -7.64 0.71
CA SER A 54 -24.23 -7.48 -0.60
C SER A 54 -24.12 -8.78 -1.37
N CYS A 55 -25.19 -9.20 -2.04
CA CYS A 55 -25.24 -10.48 -2.76
C CYS A 55 -25.72 -10.28 -4.19
N ALA A 56 -25.19 -11.11 -5.11
CA ALA A 56 -25.80 -11.35 -6.41
C ALA A 56 -26.65 -12.63 -6.34
N VAL A 57 -27.89 -12.55 -6.81
CA VAL A 57 -28.86 -13.63 -6.69
C VAL A 57 -29.46 -13.92 -8.06
N GLU A 58 -29.47 -15.19 -8.44
CA GLU A 58 -30.30 -15.70 -9.52
C GLU A 58 -31.61 -16.23 -8.96
N VAL A 59 -32.72 -15.83 -9.56
CA VAL A 59 -34.05 -16.22 -9.09
C VAL A 59 -34.92 -16.62 -10.27
N LYS A 60 -35.78 -17.62 -10.08
CA LYS A 60 -36.80 -17.99 -11.06
C LYS A 60 -37.71 -16.79 -11.31
N ASN A 61 -37.99 -16.46 -12.57
CA ASN A 61 -38.83 -15.32 -12.96
C ASN A 61 -38.33 -13.96 -12.43
N GLU A 62 -37.09 -13.60 -12.71
CA GLU A 62 -36.41 -12.38 -12.25
C GLU A 62 -37.21 -11.11 -12.51
N SER A 63 -37.77 -10.94 -13.72
CA SER A 63 -38.58 -9.78 -14.10
C SER A 63 -39.87 -9.67 -13.27
N GLY A 64 -40.50 -10.79 -12.95
CA GLY A 64 -41.68 -10.84 -12.08
C GLY A 64 -41.35 -10.49 -10.63
N VAL A 65 -40.20 -10.95 -10.14
CA VAL A 65 -39.71 -10.63 -8.80
C VAL A 65 -39.39 -9.13 -8.73
N LEU A 66 -38.64 -8.59 -9.67
CA LEU A 66 -38.25 -7.17 -9.69
C LEU A 66 -39.47 -6.22 -9.73
N ARG A 67 -40.51 -6.53 -10.50
CA ARG A 67 -41.76 -5.74 -10.55
C ARG A 67 -42.50 -5.72 -9.22
N ARG A 68 -42.47 -6.80 -8.44
CA ARG A 68 -43.15 -6.92 -7.15
C ARG A 68 -42.33 -6.45 -5.96
N CYS A 69 -40.99 -6.48 -6.10
CA CYS A 69 -40.08 -6.10 -5.05
C CYS A 69 -39.99 -4.58 -4.91
N LYS A 70 -40.53 -4.06 -3.80
CA LYS A 70 -40.45 -2.61 -3.46
C LYS A 70 -39.20 -2.27 -2.62
N ASN A 71 -38.29 -3.22 -2.45
CA ASN A 71 -37.08 -3.01 -1.67
C ASN A 71 -36.06 -2.20 -2.49
N LYS A 72 -35.77 -0.97 -2.04
CA LYS A 72 -34.82 -0.07 -2.69
C LYS A 72 -33.36 -0.58 -2.73
N ASN A 73 -33.05 -1.60 -1.92
CA ASN A 73 -31.74 -2.23 -1.92
C ASN A 73 -31.63 -3.36 -2.96
N VAL A 74 -32.67 -3.63 -3.74
CA VAL A 74 -32.71 -4.64 -4.80
C VAL A 74 -32.66 -3.94 -6.16
N GLN A 75 -31.72 -4.33 -6.99
CA GLN A 75 -31.53 -3.77 -8.33
C GLN A 75 -31.05 -4.83 -9.32
N PRO A 76 -31.27 -4.65 -10.65
CA PRO A 76 -30.66 -5.49 -11.66
C PRO A 76 -29.12 -5.49 -11.54
N TYR A 77 -28.50 -6.61 -11.80
CA TYR A 77 -27.05 -6.78 -11.69
C TYR A 77 -26.46 -7.49 -12.90
N ALA A 78 -25.58 -6.79 -13.60
CA ALA A 78 -24.73 -7.32 -14.65
C ALA A 78 -23.27 -7.01 -14.28
N PRO A 79 -22.47 -8.00 -13.87
CA PRO A 79 -21.06 -7.77 -13.51
C PRO A 79 -20.27 -7.31 -14.74
N LYS A 80 -19.58 -6.19 -14.62
CA LYS A 80 -18.59 -5.76 -15.61
C LYS A 80 -17.24 -6.36 -15.21
N LYS A 81 -16.61 -7.06 -16.18
CA LYS A 81 -15.25 -7.61 -16.00
C LYS A 81 -14.27 -6.84 -16.87
N TYR A 82 -13.06 -6.72 -16.35
CA TYR A 82 -11.92 -6.30 -17.14
C TYR A 82 -11.56 -7.41 -18.14
N THR A 83 -11.25 -7.02 -19.37
CA THR A 83 -10.76 -7.93 -20.41
C THR A 83 -9.37 -7.46 -20.81
N PRO A 84 -8.32 -8.28 -20.63
CA PRO A 84 -6.98 -7.97 -21.10
C PRO A 84 -6.98 -7.66 -22.61
N PRO A 85 -6.06 -6.82 -23.10
CA PRO A 85 -5.87 -6.57 -24.52
C PRO A 85 -5.56 -7.85 -25.30
N ALA A 86 -5.82 -7.84 -26.61
CA ALA A 86 -5.42 -8.95 -27.48
C ALA A 86 -3.88 -9.09 -27.49
N PRO A 87 -3.34 -10.32 -27.67
CA PRO A 87 -1.91 -10.54 -27.79
C PRO A 87 -1.25 -9.77 -28.94
N VAL A 88 0.05 -9.53 -28.80
CA VAL A 88 0.93 -8.95 -29.83
C VAL A 88 2.00 -9.95 -30.23
N SER A 89 2.61 -9.76 -31.40
CA SER A 89 3.84 -10.48 -31.77
C SER A 89 4.98 -10.04 -30.87
N ALA A 90 5.93 -10.94 -30.61
CA ALA A 90 7.12 -10.60 -29.82
C ALA A 90 7.88 -9.45 -30.50
N PRO A 91 8.09 -8.31 -29.84
CA PRO A 91 8.79 -7.16 -30.42
C PRO A 91 10.27 -7.46 -30.60
N GLU A 92 10.93 -6.78 -31.55
CA GLU A 92 12.40 -6.85 -31.73
C GLU A 92 13.16 -6.39 -30.47
N VAL A 93 12.65 -5.34 -29.83
CA VAL A 93 13.20 -4.80 -28.58
C VAL A 93 12.15 -4.96 -27.50
N SER A 94 12.43 -5.83 -26.52
CA SER A 94 11.54 -6.09 -25.40
C SER A 94 11.27 -4.82 -24.57
N PRO A 95 10.03 -4.58 -24.14
CA PRO A 95 9.74 -3.54 -23.15
C PRO A 95 10.52 -3.80 -21.86
N VAL A 96 11.10 -2.75 -21.27
CA VAL A 96 11.83 -2.85 -20.01
C VAL A 96 10.99 -2.23 -18.89
N VAL A 97 10.83 -2.96 -17.80
CA VAL A 97 10.12 -2.50 -16.60
C VAL A 97 11.13 -2.32 -15.47
N ILE A 98 11.22 -1.12 -14.91
CA ILE A 98 12.15 -0.76 -13.83
C ILE A 98 11.40 -0.78 -12.50
N GLY A 99 11.75 -1.71 -11.61
CA GLY A 99 11.16 -1.88 -10.27
C GLY A 99 10.11 -2.99 -10.21
N ALA A 100 10.31 -3.94 -9.29
CA ALA A 100 9.40 -5.08 -9.05
C ALA A 100 8.40 -4.82 -7.90
N GLY A 101 7.95 -3.57 -7.72
CA GLY A 101 6.80 -3.24 -6.89
C GLY A 101 5.47 -3.57 -7.59
N PRO A 102 4.30 -3.31 -6.95
CA PRO A 102 3.00 -3.66 -7.52
C PRO A 102 2.76 -3.10 -8.92
N ALA A 103 3.20 -1.87 -9.21
CA ALA A 103 3.07 -1.27 -10.54
C ALA A 103 3.87 -2.04 -11.59
N GLY A 104 5.16 -2.29 -11.32
CA GLY A 104 6.03 -2.99 -12.28
C GLY A 104 5.64 -4.45 -12.46
N LEU A 105 5.31 -5.16 -11.38
CA LEU A 105 4.89 -6.57 -11.45
C LEU A 105 3.62 -6.75 -12.28
N PHE A 106 2.56 -5.97 -12.05
CA PHE A 106 1.33 -6.08 -12.83
C PHE A 106 1.47 -5.57 -14.26
N CYS A 107 2.36 -4.59 -14.49
CA CYS A 107 2.74 -4.18 -15.84
C CYS A 107 3.44 -5.32 -16.58
N ALA A 108 4.48 -5.90 -15.99
CA ALA A 108 5.22 -7.01 -16.58
C ALA A 108 4.34 -8.25 -16.79
N LEU A 109 3.46 -8.58 -15.83
CA LEU A 109 2.50 -9.67 -15.97
C LEU A 109 1.61 -9.49 -17.21
N LEU A 110 0.98 -8.31 -17.37
CA LEU A 110 0.09 -8.07 -18.52
C LEU A 110 0.85 -8.10 -19.85
N LEU A 111 2.03 -7.48 -19.90
CA LEU A 111 2.90 -7.51 -21.09
C LEU A 111 3.28 -8.95 -21.46
N ALA A 112 3.67 -9.77 -20.46
CA ALA A 112 4.02 -11.18 -20.68
C ALA A 112 2.81 -12.00 -21.13
N CYS A 113 1.65 -11.85 -20.47
CA CYS A 113 0.40 -12.52 -20.87
C CYS A 113 -0.04 -12.18 -22.29
N CYS A 114 0.30 -10.98 -22.78
CA CYS A 114 -0.01 -10.55 -24.15
C CYS A 114 1.12 -10.80 -25.17
N GLY A 115 2.21 -11.51 -24.80
CA GLY A 115 3.28 -11.93 -25.72
C GLY A 115 4.42 -10.92 -25.93
N ALA A 116 4.43 -9.80 -25.24
CA ALA A 116 5.44 -8.73 -25.41
C ALA A 116 6.82 -9.04 -24.80
N ARG A 117 6.99 -10.15 -24.06
CA ARG A 117 8.26 -10.63 -23.47
C ARG A 117 9.03 -9.55 -22.70
N PRO A 118 8.47 -8.94 -21.65
CA PRO A 118 9.12 -7.85 -20.93
C PRO A 118 10.38 -8.30 -20.20
N ILE A 119 11.31 -7.36 -19.98
CA ILE A 119 12.45 -7.51 -19.07
C ILE A 119 12.16 -6.68 -17.82
N LEU A 120 11.98 -7.33 -16.68
CA LEU A 120 11.77 -6.67 -15.38
C LEU A 120 13.10 -6.58 -14.62
N LEU A 121 13.53 -5.36 -14.34
CA LEU A 121 14.76 -5.07 -13.58
C LEU A 121 14.40 -4.62 -12.16
N GLU A 122 14.95 -5.29 -11.16
CA GLU A 122 14.81 -4.92 -9.75
C GLU A 122 16.19 -4.74 -9.11
N ARG A 123 16.39 -3.60 -8.41
CA ARG A 123 17.67 -3.31 -7.75
C ARG A 123 17.96 -4.22 -6.56
N GLY A 124 16.91 -4.65 -5.86
CA GLY A 124 17.02 -5.53 -4.72
C GLY A 124 16.94 -7.00 -5.10
N ARG A 125 16.82 -7.83 -4.09
CA ARG A 125 16.82 -9.29 -4.24
C ARG A 125 15.40 -9.85 -4.37
N ALA A 126 15.32 -11.12 -4.80
CA ALA A 126 14.10 -11.91 -4.77
C ALA A 126 13.58 -12.02 -3.34
N VAL A 127 12.25 -12.15 -3.19
CA VAL A 127 11.56 -12.04 -1.89
C VAL A 127 12.09 -13.01 -0.84
N GLU A 128 12.58 -14.19 -1.25
CA GLU A 128 13.15 -15.20 -0.35
C GLU A 128 14.46 -14.74 0.30
N GLN A 129 15.33 -14.11 -0.47
CA GLN A 129 16.59 -13.57 0.03
C GLN A 129 16.35 -12.24 0.75
N ARG A 130 15.52 -11.38 0.18
CA ARG A 130 15.14 -10.10 0.77
C ARG A 130 14.59 -10.25 2.19
N LYS A 131 13.77 -11.29 2.44
CA LYS A 131 13.26 -11.59 3.79
C LYS A 131 14.42 -11.76 4.78
N ARG A 132 15.44 -12.53 4.41
CA ARG A 132 16.64 -12.76 5.25
C ARG A 132 17.40 -11.46 5.49
N ASP A 133 17.55 -10.62 4.46
CA ASP A 133 18.27 -9.35 4.55
C ASP A 133 17.57 -8.39 5.53
N VAL A 134 16.23 -8.33 5.46
CA VAL A 134 15.41 -7.49 6.35
C VAL A 134 15.42 -8.01 7.79
N GLU A 135 15.26 -9.32 8.00
CA GLU A 135 15.34 -9.94 9.34
C GLU A 135 16.75 -9.78 9.95
N HIS A 136 17.81 -9.83 9.12
CA HIS A 136 19.17 -9.55 9.54
C HIS A 136 19.30 -8.10 10.03
N PHE A 137 18.83 -7.13 9.23
CA PHE A 137 18.83 -5.72 9.62
C PHE A 137 18.07 -5.47 10.93
N TRP A 138 16.88 -6.03 11.09
CA TRP A 138 16.09 -5.86 12.32
C TRP A 138 16.75 -6.44 13.56
N ARG A 139 17.57 -7.48 13.40
CA ARG A 139 18.28 -8.12 14.52
C ARG A 139 19.63 -7.48 14.84
N THR A 140 20.36 -6.97 13.85
CA THR A 140 21.75 -6.54 14.00
C THR A 140 21.95 -5.05 13.80
N GLY A 141 21.04 -4.34 13.14
CA GLY A 141 21.21 -2.97 12.66
C GLY A 141 22.09 -2.85 11.40
N GLU A 142 22.50 -3.95 10.78
CA GLU A 142 23.29 -3.93 9.54
C GLU A 142 22.35 -3.80 8.31
N LEU A 143 22.30 -2.61 7.73
CA LEU A 143 21.41 -2.28 6.62
C LEU A 143 22.05 -2.63 5.26
N ASP A 144 21.36 -3.46 4.44
CA ASP A 144 21.65 -3.59 3.01
C ASP A 144 20.93 -2.46 2.24
N LEU A 145 21.70 -1.60 1.57
CA LEU A 145 21.19 -0.43 0.85
C LEU A 145 20.41 -0.80 -0.42
N THR A 146 20.55 -2.02 -0.91
CA THR A 146 19.90 -2.49 -2.14
C THR A 146 18.76 -3.46 -1.87
N SER A 147 18.78 -4.18 -0.74
CA SER A 147 17.77 -5.18 -0.37
C SER A 147 17.28 -4.94 1.06
N ASN A 148 16.14 -4.29 1.22
CA ASN A 148 15.59 -3.84 2.51
C ASN A 148 14.05 -3.71 2.44
N VAL A 149 13.40 -3.06 3.42
CA VAL A 149 11.94 -2.88 3.44
C VAL A 149 11.43 -2.02 2.26
N GLN A 150 12.26 -1.20 1.64
CA GLN A 150 11.87 -0.34 0.51
C GLN A 150 12.19 -0.97 -0.86
N PHE A 151 13.31 -1.69 -0.97
CA PHE A 151 13.83 -2.23 -2.22
C PHE A 151 13.85 -3.75 -2.23
N GLY A 152 13.57 -4.33 -3.39
CA GLY A 152 13.47 -5.75 -3.65
C GLY A 152 12.08 -6.16 -4.15
N GLU A 153 11.91 -7.42 -4.51
CA GLU A 153 10.67 -7.97 -5.06
C GLU A 153 9.45 -7.68 -4.20
N GLY A 154 8.39 -7.17 -4.81
CA GLY A 154 7.15 -6.73 -4.16
C GLY A 154 7.18 -5.27 -3.67
N GLY A 155 8.36 -4.58 -3.72
CA GLY A 155 8.52 -3.21 -3.24
C GLY A 155 8.21 -3.07 -1.74
N ALA A 156 7.95 -1.86 -1.25
CA ALA A 156 7.61 -1.60 0.15
C ALA A 156 6.33 -2.34 0.61
N GLY A 157 5.43 -2.67 -0.32
CA GLY A 157 4.20 -3.41 -0.05
C GLY A 157 4.41 -4.82 0.51
N ALA A 158 5.54 -5.48 0.21
CA ALA A 158 5.84 -6.83 0.69
C ALA A 158 6.04 -6.92 2.21
N PHE A 159 6.44 -5.82 2.86
CA PHE A 159 6.59 -5.70 4.31
C PHE A 159 5.55 -4.73 4.88
N SER A 160 4.27 -5.02 4.60
CA SER A 160 3.13 -4.24 5.08
C SER A 160 1.98 -5.19 5.47
N ASP A 161 0.87 -4.65 5.94
CA ASP A 161 -0.36 -5.43 6.15
C ASP A 161 -0.97 -5.96 4.83
N GLY A 162 -0.44 -5.54 3.68
CA GLY A 162 -0.97 -5.98 2.38
C GLY A 162 -2.40 -5.52 2.11
N LYS A 163 -2.77 -4.32 2.53
CA LYS A 163 -4.11 -3.76 2.28
C LYS A 163 -4.36 -3.58 0.80
N LEU A 164 -5.51 -4.09 0.35
CA LEU A 164 -5.97 -3.99 -1.02
C LEU A 164 -7.14 -2.99 -1.17
N ASN A 165 -7.24 -2.04 -0.25
CA ASN A 165 -8.24 -0.98 -0.29
C ASN A 165 -7.84 0.10 -1.29
N THR A 166 -8.82 0.62 -2.04
CA THR A 166 -8.63 1.77 -2.91
C THR A 166 -9.84 2.69 -2.87
N GLY A 167 -9.60 3.99 -3.01
CA GLY A 167 -10.66 5.00 -3.14
C GLY A 167 -11.15 5.21 -4.58
N THR A 168 -10.52 4.58 -5.56
CA THR A 168 -10.86 4.73 -6.98
C THR A 168 -11.78 3.61 -7.45
N LYS A 169 -12.56 3.89 -8.52
CA LYS A 169 -13.40 2.90 -9.20
C LYS A 169 -12.74 2.59 -10.55
N ASP A 170 -12.18 1.40 -10.68
CA ASP A 170 -11.55 0.91 -11.90
C ASP A 170 -11.87 -0.58 -12.08
N LEU A 171 -12.21 -1.00 -13.30
CA LEU A 171 -12.50 -2.41 -13.58
C LEU A 171 -11.28 -3.31 -13.36
N ARG A 172 -10.08 -2.76 -13.49
CA ARG A 172 -8.83 -3.48 -13.24
C ARG A 172 -8.68 -3.94 -11.80
N HIS A 173 -9.35 -3.28 -10.83
CA HIS A 173 -9.30 -3.72 -9.43
C HIS A 173 -9.85 -5.14 -9.24
N GLY A 174 -10.95 -5.49 -9.92
CA GLY A 174 -11.48 -6.85 -9.88
C GLY A 174 -10.49 -7.87 -10.45
N TYR A 175 -9.86 -7.56 -11.57
CA TYR A 175 -8.83 -8.39 -12.18
C TYR A 175 -7.61 -8.55 -11.27
N ILE A 176 -7.12 -7.47 -10.65
CA ILE A 176 -6.00 -7.53 -9.71
C ILE A 176 -6.30 -8.45 -8.53
N LEU A 177 -7.51 -8.36 -7.94
CA LEU A 177 -7.92 -9.24 -6.84
C LEU A 177 -8.02 -10.70 -7.30
N GLU A 178 -8.60 -10.97 -8.49
CA GLU A 178 -8.67 -12.32 -9.07
C GLU A 178 -7.25 -12.89 -9.30
N GLU A 179 -6.29 -12.09 -9.76
CA GLU A 179 -4.89 -12.50 -9.92
C GLU A 179 -4.20 -12.77 -8.57
N PHE A 180 -4.43 -11.92 -7.54
CA PHE A 180 -3.91 -12.20 -6.20
C PHE A 180 -4.40 -13.57 -5.69
N VAL A 181 -5.69 -13.89 -5.86
CA VAL A 181 -6.24 -15.20 -5.49
C VAL A 181 -5.60 -16.31 -6.33
N ARG A 182 -5.48 -16.14 -7.63
CA ARG A 182 -4.83 -17.11 -8.53
C ARG A 182 -3.40 -17.42 -8.11
N PHE A 183 -2.70 -16.44 -7.56
CA PHE A 183 -1.32 -16.57 -7.07
C PHE A 183 -1.21 -16.98 -5.59
N GLY A 184 -2.32 -17.25 -4.90
CA GLY A 184 -2.31 -17.87 -3.56
C GLY A 184 -2.80 -17.00 -2.41
N ALA A 185 -3.38 -15.83 -2.68
CA ALA A 185 -4.10 -15.08 -1.65
C ALA A 185 -5.45 -15.76 -1.32
N SER A 186 -6.00 -15.46 -0.13
CA SER A 186 -7.32 -15.97 0.28
C SER A 186 -8.43 -15.43 -0.64
N GLU A 187 -9.42 -16.27 -0.98
CA GLU A 187 -10.62 -15.86 -1.71
C GLU A 187 -11.44 -14.78 -0.98
N ASP A 188 -11.28 -14.66 0.32
CA ASP A 188 -11.93 -13.63 1.14
C ASP A 188 -11.69 -12.22 0.64
N ILE A 189 -10.52 -11.96 0.02
CA ILE A 189 -10.20 -10.64 -0.54
C ILE A 189 -11.15 -10.19 -1.65
N LEU A 190 -11.86 -11.13 -2.30
CA LEU A 190 -12.84 -10.82 -3.35
C LEU A 190 -14.14 -10.25 -2.79
N VAL A 191 -14.43 -10.51 -1.52
CA VAL A 191 -15.70 -10.15 -0.89
C VAL A 191 -15.54 -9.21 0.32
N ASP A 192 -14.39 -9.17 0.95
CA ASP A 192 -14.16 -8.31 2.10
C ASP A 192 -14.15 -6.82 1.71
N ALA A 193 -14.85 -6.01 2.49
CA ALA A 193 -14.89 -4.57 2.30
C ALA A 193 -13.54 -3.87 2.63
N LYS A 194 -12.69 -4.54 3.41
CA LYS A 194 -11.33 -4.13 3.76
C LYS A 194 -10.37 -5.30 3.53
N PRO A 195 -10.15 -5.71 2.26
CA PRO A 195 -9.33 -6.86 1.96
C PRO A 195 -7.86 -6.61 2.31
N HIS A 196 -7.19 -7.65 2.80
CA HIS A 196 -5.75 -7.66 3.07
C HIS A 196 -5.17 -9.04 2.79
N VAL A 197 -3.87 -9.10 2.55
CA VAL A 197 -3.16 -10.36 2.25
C VAL A 197 -2.27 -10.79 3.41
N GLY A 198 -1.67 -9.84 4.13
CA GLY A 198 -0.65 -10.11 5.14
C GLY A 198 0.74 -10.36 4.52
N THR A 199 1.78 -10.00 5.26
CA THR A 199 3.18 -10.11 4.79
C THR A 199 3.54 -11.56 4.44
N ASP A 200 3.13 -12.53 5.27
CA ASP A 200 3.39 -13.97 5.11
C ASP A 200 2.80 -14.55 3.81
N LYS A 201 1.59 -14.18 3.44
CA LYS A 201 0.92 -14.63 2.21
C LYS A 201 1.43 -13.90 0.97
N LEU A 202 1.81 -12.63 1.11
CA LEU A 202 2.38 -11.87 0.00
C LEU A 202 3.63 -12.52 -0.58
N TYR A 203 4.47 -13.18 0.23
CA TYR A 203 5.64 -13.89 -0.27
C TYR A 203 5.28 -14.98 -1.29
N VAL A 204 4.25 -15.77 -1.00
CA VAL A 204 3.78 -16.83 -1.91
C VAL A 204 3.21 -16.22 -3.19
N VAL A 205 2.41 -15.17 -3.07
CA VAL A 205 1.83 -14.46 -4.21
C VAL A 205 2.92 -13.91 -5.13
N LEU A 206 3.95 -13.27 -4.59
CA LEU A 206 5.05 -12.70 -5.35
C LEU A 206 5.85 -13.76 -6.11
N GLN A 207 6.18 -14.88 -5.46
CA GLN A 207 6.89 -16.00 -6.10
C GLN A 207 6.09 -16.58 -7.28
N ASN A 208 4.78 -16.79 -7.10
CA ASN A 208 3.92 -17.34 -8.14
C ASN A 208 3.72 -16.35 -9.30
N LEU A 209 3.56 -15.05 -9.00
CA LEU A 209 3.46 -13.99 -10.00
C LEU A 209 4.74 -13.89 -10.84
N ARG A 210 5.91 -13.90 -10.20
CA ARG A 210 7.22 -13.94 -10.88
C ARG A 210 7.34 -15.15 -11.80
N ARG A 211 6.97 -16.33 -11.33
CA ARG A 211 7.00 -17.56 -12.13
C ARG A 211 6.12 -17.43 -13.37
N GLU A 212 4.90 -16.92 -13.22
CA GLU A 212 3.99 -16.69 -14.35
C GLU A 212 4.58 -15.73 -15.39
N ILE A 213 5.24 -14.63 -14.97
CA ILE A 213 5.93 -13.72 -15.89
C ILE A 213 7.00 -14.47 -16.71
N ILE A 214 7.81 -15.30 -16.04
CA ILE A 214 8.89 -16.07 -16.69
C ILE A 214 8.30 -17.14 -17.61
N ASP A 215 7.31 -17.91 -17.17
CA ASP A 215 6.66 -18.97 -17.94
C ASP A 215 5.98 -18.43 -19.21
N ARG A 216 5.59 -17.16 -19.18
CA ARG A 216 5.04 -16.40 -20.34
C ARG A 216 6.11 -15.76 -21.24
N GLY A 217 7.40 -16.07 -21.01
CA GLY A 217 8.52 -15.60 -21.81
C GLY A 217 9.03 -14.21 -21.45
N GLY A 218 8.65 -13.66 -20.31
CA GLY A 218 9.29 -12.49 -19.70
C GLY A 218 10.60 -12.88 -18.98
N GLU A 219 11.41 -11.89 -18.67
CA GLU A 219 12.64 -12.06 -17.92
C GLU A 219 12.59 -11.22 -16.65
N VAL A 220 13.07 -11.75 -15.50
CA VAL A 220 13.16 -11.02 -14.23
C VAL A 220 14.60 -11.06 -13.74
N ARG A 221 15.21 -9.89 -13.57
CA ARG A 221 16.60 -9.71 -13.12
C ARG A 221 16.62 -8.99 -11.78
N PHE A 222 17.05 -9.68 -10.73
CA PHE A 222 17.28 -9.11 -9.41
C PHE A 222 18.73 -8.64 -9.25
N SER A 223 18.96 -7.69 -8.33
CA SER A 223 20.24 -7.02 -8.14
C SER A 223 20.70 -6.26 -9.39
N HIS A 224 19.76 -5.80 -10.20
CA HIS A 224 19.99 -5.04 -11.42
C HIS A 224 19.41 -3.64 -11.27
N LYS A 225 20.28 -2.67 -10.97
CA LYS A 225 19.92 -1.27 -10.75
C LYS A 225 20.12 -0.45 -12.01
N VAL A 226 19.06 0.18 -12.53
CA VAL A 226 19.22 1.19 -13.58
C VAL A 226 19.87 2.43 -12.96
N VAL A 227 21.02 2.80 -13.48
CA VAL A 227 21.83 3.93 -13.00
C VAL A 227 21.75 5.12 -13.93
N ASP A 228 21.35 4.92 -15.21
CA ASP A 228 21.24 5.99 -16.19
C ASP A 228 20.33 5.63 -17.35
N ILE A 229 19.82 6.64 -18.06
CA ILE A 229 18.99 6.53 -19.27
C ILE A 229 19.72 7.21 -20.42
N GLU A 230 20.02 6.45 -21.47
CA GLU A 230 20.57 6.98 -22.72
C GLU A 230 19.43 7.42 -23.65
N GLN A 231 19.63 8.57 -24.28
CA GLN A 231 18.63 9.15 -25.17
C GLN A 231 19.26 9.70 -26.45
N ASN A 232 18.49 9.67 -27.52
CA ASN A 232 18.82 10.33 -28.77
C ASN A 232 17.58 11.04 -29.32
N SER A 233 17.72 12.33 -29.68
CA SER A 233 16.64 13.15 -30.26
C SER A 233 15.33 13.10 -29.46
N GLY A 234 15.44 13.15 -28.11
CA GLY A 234 14.30 13.14 -27.19
C GLY A 234 13.58 11.80 -27.07
N SER A 235 14.23 10.68 -27.41
CA SER A 235 13.71 9.34 -27.25
C SER A 235 14.71 8.45 -26.49
N VAL A 236 14.21 7.57 -25.64
CA VAL A 236 15.03 6.55 -24.98
C VAL A 236 15.62 5.60 -26.02
N THR A 237 16.90 5.27 -25.86
CA THR A 237 17.60 4.32 -26.76
C THR A 237 18.18 3.14 -26.00
N ALA A 238 18.63 3.35 -24.76
CA ALA A 238 19.18 2.32 -23.89
C ALA A 238 19.13 2.73 -22.42
N LEU A 239 19.41 1.77 -21.55
CA LEU A 239 19.57 1.93 -20.11
C LEU A 239 20.97 1.46 -19.70
N ARG A 240 21.64 2.20 -18.83
CA ARG A 240 22.81 1.71 -18.11
C ARG A 240 22.36 1.01 -16.84
N VAL A 241 22.82 -0.21 -16.67
CA VAL A 241 22.40 -1.10 -15.58
C VAL A 241 23.62 -1.56 -14.82
N ALA A 242 23.64 -1.31 -13.51
CA ALA A 242 24.63 -1.91 -12.60
C ALA A 242 24.10 -3.26 -12.11
N SER A 243 24.94 -4.30 -12.22
CA SER A 243 24.66 -5.66 -11.79
C SER A 243 25.82 -6.22 -10.96
N PRO A 244 25.67 -7.38 -10.32
CA PRO A 244 26.78 -8.05 -9.61
C PRO A 244 27.99 -8.35 -10.49
N GLU A 245 27.79 -8.55 -11.80
CA GLU A 245 28.83 -8.85 -12.78
C GLU A 245 29.49 -7.58 -13.36
N GLY A 246 28.97 -6.40 -13.01
CA GLY A 246 29.44 -5.11 -13.52
C GLY A 246 28.35 -4.31 -14.23
N GLU A 247 28.72 -3.16 -14.77
CA GLU A 247 27.79 -2.31 -15.53
C GLU A 247 27.70 -2.78 -16.99
N TYR A 248 26.48 -2.71 -17.54
CA TYR A 248 26.21 -2.98 -18.95
C TYR A 248 25.13 -2.05 -19.51
N THR A 249 25.09 -1.95 -20.84
CA THR A 249 24.06 -1.19 -21.55
C THR A 249 22.99 -2.15 -22.10
N LEU A 250 21.72 -1.85 -21.79
CA LEU A 250 20.56 -2.58 -22.29
C LEU A 250 19.78 -1.70 -23.28
N ARG A 251 19.71 -2.14 -24.56
CA ARG A 251 18.90 -1.47 -25.58
C ARG A 251 17.43 -1.46 -25.14
N ALA A 252 16.78 -0.31 -25.19
CA ALA A 252 15.39 -0.13 -24.78
C ALA A 252 14.68 0.93 -25.61
N ARG A 253 13.38 0.71 -25.91
CA ARG A 253 12.50 1.66 -26.59
C ARG A 253 11.28 2.02 -25.75
N HIS A 254 10.71 1.03 -25.05
CA HIS A 254 9.59 1.19 -24.12
C HIS A 254 10.09 0.90 -22.70
N VAL A 255 10.21 1.91 -21.88
CA VAL A 255 10.75 1.82 -20.51
C VAL A 255 9.70 2.27 -19.50
N VAL A 256 9.17 1.33 -18.75
CA VAL A 256 8.25 1.61 -17.64
C VAL A 256 9.07 1.93 -16.39
N LEU A 257 8.90 3.14 -15.86
CA LEU A 257 9.64 3.62 -14.71
C LEU A 257 8.76 3.53 -13.45
N ALA A 258 8.90 2.43 -12.71
CA ALA A 258 8.14 2.14 -11.49
C ALA A 258 9.04 2.00 -10.23
N PRO A 259 9.86 3.01 -9.89
CA PRO A 259 10.99 2.89 -8.96
C PRO A 259 10.57 2.82 -7.48
N GLY A 260 9.29 3.10 -7.16
CA GLY A 260 8.81 3.32 -5.80
C GLY A 260 9.21 4.70 -5.24
N HIS A 261 8.57 5.10 -4.15
CA HIS A 261 8.75 6.44 -3.56
C HIS A 261 10.11 6.66 -2.87
N SER A 262 10.86 5.60 -2.60
CA SER A 262 12.15 5.65 -1.88
C SER A 262 13.38 5.70 -2.79
N ALA A 263 13.21 5.61 -4.12
CA ALA A 263 14.30 5.60 -5.10
C ALA A 263 14.85 7.02 -5.38
N ARG A 264 15.36 7.67 -4.33
CA ARG A 264 15.81 9.06 -4.34
C ARG A 264 16.99 9.32 -5.28
N ASP A 265 17.84 8.33 -5.46
CA ASP A 265 18.93 8.33 -6.46
C ASP A 265 18.39 8.32 -7.90
N THR A 266 17.30 7.60 -8.15
CA THR A 266 16.62 7.65 -9.45
C THR A 266 16.02 9.03 -9.71
N PHE A 267 15.43 9.67 -8.71
CA PHE A 267 14.91 11.04 -8.87
C PHE A 267 16.05 12.03 -9.20
N ALA A 268 17.20 11.93 -8.53
CA ALA A 268 18.37 12.75 -8.84
C ALA A 268 18.90 12.50 -10.27
N MET A 269 18.96 11.26 -10.71
CA MET A 269 19.33 10.90 -12.08
C MET A 269 18.36 11.50 -13.11
N LEU A 270 17.06 11.42 -12.87
CA LEU A 270 16.04 12.00 -13.76
C LEU A 270 16.13 13.52 -13.83
N GLN A 271 16.38 14.20 -12.71
CA GLN A 271 16.61 15.63 -12.65
C GLN A 271 17.85 16.02 -13.49
N ALA A 272 18.96 15.28 -13.32
CA ALA A 272 20.18 15.50 -14.10
C ALA A 272 20.00 15.26 -15.61
N ARG A 273 19.05 14.40 -15.99
CA ARG A 273 18.68 14.13 -17.40
C ARG A 273 17.62 15.08 -17.95
N GLY A 274 17.17 16.06 -17.15
CA GLY A 274 16.17 17.04 -17.56
C GLY A 274 14.76 16.46 -17.74
N VAL A 275 14.45 15.31 -17.13
CA VAL A 275 13.09 14.76 -17.11
C VAL A 275 12.22 15.62 -16.20
N PRO A 276 11.11 16.19 -16.70
CA PRO A 276 10.27 17.08 -15.91
C PRO A 276 9.68 16.39 -14.68
N MET A 277 9.84 17.01 -13.53
CA MET A 277 9.27 16.59 -12.26
C MET A 277 8.71 17.79 -11.49
N GLU A 278 7.74 17.55 -10.64
CA GLU A 278 7.09 18.55 -9.80
C GLU A 278 7.20 18.16 -8.32
N PRO A 279 7.41 19.12 -7.39
CA PRO A 279 7.25 18.86 -5.95
C PRO A 279 5.83 18.40 -5.66
N LYS A 280 5.67 17.45 -4.76
CA LYS A 280 4.36 16.88 -4.41
C LYS A 280 4.17 16.92 -2.91
N PRO A 281 2.98 17.34 -2.40
CA PRO A 281 2.64 17.24 -0.99
C PRO A 281 2.64 15.78 -0.52
N PHE A 282 3.01 15.58 0.74
CA PHE A 282 3.01 14.29 1.42
C PHE A 282 2.62 14.47 2.91
N ALA A 283 2.89 13.51 3.75
CA ALA A 283 2.68 13.64 5.18
C ALA A 283 3.82 12.96 5.94
N VAL A 284 4.15 13.49 7.10
CA VAL A 284 5.16 12.95 8.01
C VAL A 284 4.64 12.91 9.44
N GLY A 285 5.26 12.10 10.28
CA GLY A 285 4.90 12.02 11.69
C GLY A 285 5.55 10.83 12.35
N VAL A 286 4.75 10.08 13.08
CA VAL A 286 5.17 8.97 13.91
C VAL A 286 4.31 7.74 13.70
N ARG A 287 4.78 6.56 14.12
CA ARG A 287 3.90 5.41 14.38
C ARG A 287 3.33 5.54 15.78
N ILE A 288 2.02 5.27 15.92
CA ILE A 288 1.38 5.15 17.22
C ILE A 288 0.96 3.71 17.46
N GLU A 289 1.32 3.16 18.63
CA GLU A 289 0.96 1.80 19.03
C GLU A 289 -0.01 1.82 20.22
N HIS A 290 -1.00 0.91 20.13
CA HIS A 290 -1.92 0.60 21.22
C HIS A 290 -2.02 -0.91 21.37
N ARG A 291 -2.44 -1.42 22.52
CA ARG A 291 -2.79 -2.83 22.62
C ARG A 291 -4.03 -3.11 21.75
N GLN A 292 -3.95 -4.13 20.90
CA GLN A 292 -5.06 -4.52 20.00
C GLN A 292 -6.36 -4.76 20.79
N ARG A 293 -6.25 -5.48 21.92
CA ARG A 293 -7.40 -5.79 22.77
C ARG A 293 -8.14 -4.53 23.26
N ASP A 294 -7.41 -3.47 23.59
CA ASP A 294 -8.03 -2.25 24.13
C ASP A 294 -8.81 -1.53 23.01
N MET A 295 -8.29 -1.54 21.78
CA MET A 295 -8.99 -1.00 20.62
C MET A 295 -10.18 -1.87 20.21
N ASP A 296 -10.09 -3.20 20.33
CA ASP A 296 -11.21 -4.11 20.10
C ASP A 296 -12.35 -3.85 21.08
N LEU A 297 -12.04 -3.68 22.36
CA LEU A 297 -13.03 -3.32 23.39
C LEU A 297 -13.66 -1.94 23.14
N ALA A 298 -12.85 -0.98 22.68
CA ALA A 298 -13.36 0.36 22.37
C ALA A 298 -14.39 0.36 21.22
N GLN A 299 -14.18 -0.47 20.20
CA GLN A 299 -15.05 -0.53 19.01
C GLN A 299 -16.15 -1.60 19.11
N TYR A 300 -15.82 -2.81 19.55
CA TYR A 300 -16.77 -3.95 19.60
C TYR A 300 -17.48 -4.09 20.94
N LYS A 301 -17.03 -3.38 21.99
CA LYS A 301 -17.59 -3.43 23.35
C LYS A 301 -17.66 -4.89 23.83
N GLU A 302 -18.85 -5.33 24.27
CA GLU A 302 -19.10 -6.69 24.77
C GLU A 302 -18.94 -7.79 23.71
N ALA A 303 -18.91 -7.42 22.44
CA ALA A 303 -18.70 -8.37 21.34
C ALA A 303 -17.21 -8.62 21.05
N ALA A 304 -16.29 -7.87 21.67
CA ALA A 304 -14.86 -8.07 21.49
C ALA A 304 -14.44 -9.51 21.81
N GLY A 305 -13.64 -10.13 20.93
CA GLY A 305 -13.18 -11.51 21.05
C GLY A 305 -14.21 -12.58 20.64
N ARG A 306 -15.40 -12.21 20.15
CA ARG A 306 -16.35 -13.20 19.60
C ARG A 306 -15.79 -13.80 18.32
N HIS A 307 -16.00 -15.11 18.17
CA HIS A 307 -15.61 -15.83 16.95
C HIS A 307 -16.21 -15.19 15.69
N GLY A 308 -15.40 -15.06 14.65
CA GLY A 308 -15.80 -14.44 13.38
C GLY A 308 -15.67 -12.91 13.31
N LEU A 309 -15.22 -12.24 14.40
CA LEU A 309 -14.84 -10.84 14.34
C LEU A 309 -13.33 -10.70 14.07
N PRO A 310 -12.94 -9.95 13.02
CA PRO A 310 -11.54 -9.63 12.81
C PRO A 310 -11.05 -8.62 13.85
N PRO A 311 -9.76 -8.53 14.12
CA PRO A 311 -9.18 -7.43 14.90
C PRO A 311 -9.62 -6.08 14.34
N THR A 312 -9.94 -5.14 15.23
CA THR A 312 -10.44 -3.82 14.80
C THR A 312 -9.35 -3.02 14.10
N SER A 313 -9.80 -2.17 13.20
CA SER A 313 -8.95 -1.18 12.55
C SER A 313 -9.66 0.18 12.58
N TYR A 314 -8.92 1.27 12.56
CA TYR A 314 -9.48 2.61 12.56
C TYR A 314 -9.01 3.44 11.37
N LYS A 315 -9.81 4.44 11.01
CA LYS A 315 -9.46 5.51 10.08
C LYS A 315 -9.93 6.83 10.68
N LEU A 316 -8.99 7.60 11.17
CA LEU A 316 -9.23 8.83 11.92
C LEU A 316 -8.59 10.00 11.19
N SER A 317 -9.20 11.17 11.26
CA SER A 317 -8.64 12.42 10.76
C SER A 317 -9.24 13.61 11.50
N CYS A 318 -8.47 14.67 11.64
CA CYS A 318 -8.92 15.97 12.10
C CYS A 318 -8.13 17.07 11.38
N HIS A 319 -8.53 18.32 11.62
CA HIS A 319 -7.75 19.48 11.21
C HIS A 319 -7.47 20.30 12.46
N THR A 320 -6.25 20.83 12.57
CA THR A 320 -5.86 21.78 13.61
C THR A 320 -6.61 23.10 13.43
N LYS A 321 -6.51 23.98 14.40
CA LYS A 321 -7.11 25.34 14.32
C LYS A 321 -6.59 26.11 13.11
N GLU A 322 -5.34 25.87 12.73
CA GLU A 322 -4.69 26.47 11.56
C GLU A 322 -5.03 25.74 10.24
N GLY A 323 -5.88 24.70 10.29
CA GLY A 323 -6.34 23.96 9.12
C GLY A 323 -5.40 22.83 8.65
N ARG A 324 -4.30 22.53 9.38
CA ARG A 324 -3.38 21.44 9.03
C ARG A 324 -4.02 20.09 9.31
N GLY A 325 -3.95 19.19 8.33
CA GLY A 325 -4.52 17.84 8.46
C GLY A 325 -3.68 16.95 9.36
N VAL A 326 -4.33 16.26 10.32
CA VAL A 326 -3.75 15.19 11.14
C VAL A 326 -4.60 13.95 10.96
N PHE A 327 -3.97 12.81 10.60
CA PHE A 327 -4.73 11.61 10.27
C PHE A 327 -3.98 10.30 10.52
N SER A 328 -4.77 9.24 10.76
CA SER A 328 -4.22 7.89 10.81
C SER A 328 -3.94 7.35 9.42
N PHE A 329 -2.80 6.72 9.24
CA PHE A 329 -2.35 6.15 7.96
C PHE A 329 -1.85 4.71 8.15
N CYS A 330 -2.04 3.87 7.15
CA CYS A 330 -1.54 2.48 7.13
C CYS A 330 -1.65 1.76 8.47
N VAL A 331 -2.86 1.71 9.04
CA VAL A 331 -3.12 1.06 10.33
C VAL A 331 -3.01 -0.45 10.19
N CYS A 332 -2.19 -1.09 11.00
CA CYS A 332 -1.86 -2.51 10.99
C CYS A 332 -2.38 -3.18 12.27
N PRO A 333 -3.59 -3.79 12.22
CA PRO A 333 -4.13 -4.53 13.37
C PRO A 333 -3.28 -5.76 13.67
N GLY A 334 -3.11 -6.09 14.95
CA GLY A 334 -2.30 -7.23 15.38
C GLY A 334 -0.94 -7.25 14.72
N GLY A 335 -0.30 -6.09 14.58
CA GLY A 335 0.91 -5.92 13.80
C GLY A 335 2.05 -5.27 14.59
N GLU A 336 3.15 -5.04 13.89
CA GLU A 336 4.40 -4.54 14.44
C GLU A 336 4.85 -3.26 13.74
N VAL A 337 5.52 -2.39 14.48
CA VAL A 337 6.30 -1.28 13.91
C VAL A 337 7.65 -1.83 13.48
N VAL A 338 8.10 -1.46 12.27
CA VAL A 338 9.32 -2.03 11.68
C VAL A 338 10.28 -0.94 11.21
N ALA A 339 11.59 -1.23 11.30
CA ALA A 339 12.62 -0.40 10.71
C ALA A 339 12.61 -0.51 9.20
N ALA A 340 12.41 0.62 8.52
CA ALA A 340 12.24 0.71 7.07
C ALA A 340 13.25 1.63 6.38
N ALA A 341 14.43 1.81 6.98
CA ALA A 341 15.54 2.54 6.40
C ALA A 341 15.98 1.94 5.06
N SER A 342 16.48 2.79 4.16
CA SER A 342 17.09 2.38 2.89
C SER A 342 18.29 3.26 2.49
N GLU A 343 18.69 4.16 3.36
CA GLU A 343 19.89 5.01 3.27
C GLU A 343 20.63 4.94 4.62
N THR A 344 21.95 5.06 4.58
CA THR A 344 22.79 5.06 5.80
C THR A 344 22.45 6.23 6.72
N ASP A 345 22.61 6.01 8.02
CA ASP A 345 22.48 7.03 9.06
C ASP A 345 21.09 7.72 9.09
N ARG A 346 20.04 6.95 8.79
CA ARG A 346 18.64 7.43 8.74
C ARG A 346 17.69 6.40 9.36
N VAL A 347 16.83 6.85 10.26
CA VAL A 347 15.74 6.03 10.81
C VAL A 347 14.46 6.34 10.08
N VAL A 348 13.79 5.28 9.63
CA VAL A 348 12.44 5.34 9.06
C VAL A 348 11.62 4.23 9.70
N THR A 349 10.42 4.57 10.17
CA THR A 349 9.47 3.60 10.70
C THR A 349 8.38 3.29 9.69
N ASN A 350 7.89 2.06 9.70
CA ASN A 350 6.69 1.63 8.98
C ASN A 350 5.95 0.60 9.84
N GLY A 351 4.85 0.04 9.37
CA GLY A 351 4.13 -1.01 10.07
C GLY A 351 3.76 -2.15 9.15
N MET A 352 3.74 -3.36 9.71
CA MET A 352 3.31 -4.56 9.01
C MET A 352 2.39 -5.42 9.90
N SER A 353 1.66 -6.33 9.28
CA SER A 353 0.94 -7.42 9.96
C SER A 353 1.02 -8.68 9.13
N GLU A 354 0.99 -9.83 9.77
CA GLU A 354 0.71 -11.09 9.13
C GLU A 354 -0.78 -11.23 8.77
N PHE A 355 -1.13 -12.23 7.99
CA PHE A 355 -2.53 -12.49 7.61
C PHE A 355 -3.44 -12.71 8.82
N ALA A 356 -2.96 -13.42 9.84
CA ALA A 356 -3.72 -13.71 11.05
C ALA A 356 -4.03 -12.46 11.89
N ARG A 357 -3.19 -11.42 11.83
CA ARG A 357 -3.33 -10.19 12.63
C ARG A 357 -3.50 -10.47 14.12
N ASP A 358 -2.76 -11.43 14.65
CA ASP A 358 -2.86 -11.94 16.02
C ASP A 358 -1.79 -11.39 16.98
N GLY A 359 -0.99 -10.42 16.54
CA GLY A 359 -0.04 -9.71 17.37
C GLY A 359 -0.70 -8.89 18.47
N VAL A 360 0.10 -8.55 19.47
CA VAL A 360 -0.37 -7.90 20.72
C VAL A 360 -0.84 -6.47 20.49
N ASN A 361 -0.18 -5.74 19.57
CA ASN A 361 -0.44 -4.34 19.30
C ASN A 361 -1.17 -4.13 17.98
N ILE A 362 -1.95 -3.05 17.91
CA ILE A 362 -2.33 -2.37 16.68
C ILE A 362 -1.43 -1.14 16.54
N ASN A 363 -0.89 -0.91 15.37
CA ASN A 363 -0.13 0.28 15.09
C ASN A 363 -0.65 1.02 13.86
N GLY A 364 -0.35 2.30 13.76
CA GLY A 364 -0.70 3.11 12.60
C GLY A 364 0.18 4.35 12.51
N GLY A 365 0.44 4.83 11.29
CA GLY A 365 1.00 6.16 11.12
C GLY A 365 0.05 7.21 11.67
N LEU A 366 0.55 8.13 12.46
CA LEU A 366 -0.12 9.36 12.87
C LEU A 366 0.61 10.50 12.20
N LEU A 367 0.02 11.00 11.11
CA LEU A 367 0.70 11.84 10.15
C LEU A 367 0.08 13.23 10.07
N VAL A 368 0.95 14.19 9.82
CA VAL A 368 0.66 15.61 9.61
C VAL A 368 0.92 15.95 8.15
N SER A 369 -0.02 16.66 7.52
CA SER A 369 0.13 17.10 6.12
C SER A 369 1.29 18.07 5.96
N VAL A 370 2.10 17.86 4.91
CA VAL A 370 3.24 18.70 4.50
C VAL A 370 3.04 19.09 3.04
N THR A 371 3.21 20.37 2.76
CA THR A 371 3.05 20.95 1.42
C THR A 371 4.39 21.53 0.93
N PRO A 372 4.53 21.85 -0.36
CA PRO A 372 5.75 22.46 -0.87
C PRO A 372 6.18 23.73 -0.15
N GLU A 373 5.26 24.48 0.45
CA GLU A 373 5.55 25.68 1.24
C GLU A 373 6.32 25.38 2.55
N ASP A 374 6.26 24.13 3.03
CA ASP A 374 7.00 23.66 4.21
C ASP A 374 8.44 23.19 3.84
N PHE A 375 8.79 23.13 2.55
CA PHE A 375 10.08 22.61 2.10
C PHE A 375 11.20 23.66 2.25
N PRO A 376 12.47 23.20 2.37
CA PRO A 376 13.60 24.12 2.62
C PRO A 376 13.95 25.01 1.43
N SER A 377 13.43 24.73 0.24
CA SER A 377 13.68 25.48 -1.00
C SER A 377 12.65 25.15 -2.09
N ASP A 378 12.71 25.88 -3.21
CA ASP A 378 11.87 25.63 -4.41
C ASP A 378 12.45 24.54 -5.33
N ASP A 379 13.53 23.86 -4.94
CA ASP A 379 14.11 22.75 -5.72
C ASP A 379 13.11 21.61 -5.83
N THR A 380 13.04 20.98 -6.99
CA THR A 380 12.11 19.85 -7.26
C THR A 380 12.29 18.72 -6.26
N LEU A 381 13.50 18.51 -5.73
CA LEU A 381 13.82 17.47 -4.74
C LEU A 381 13.84 18.00 -3.30
N ALA A 382 13.38 19.23 -3.04
CA ALA A 382 13.35 19.79 -1.68
C ALA A 382 12.54 18.96 -0.70
N GLY A 383 11.45 18.30 -1.15
CA GLY A 383 10.70 17.34 -0.35
C GLY A 383 11.53 16.11 0.06
N VAL A 384 12.43 15.64 -0.81
CA VAL A 384 13.40 14.58 -0.48
C VAL A 384 14.37 15.06 0.60
N GLN A 385 14.87 16.29 0.48
CA GLN A 385 15.78 16.88 1.47
C GLN A 385 15.09 17.03 2.84
N PHE A 386 13.83 17.47 2.83
CA PHE A 386 13.01 17.56 4.04
C PHE A 386 12.87 16.20 4.73
N GLN A 387 12.51 15.14 4.00
CA GLN A 387 12.42 13.79 4.56
C GLN A 387 13.76 13.32 5.13
N ARG A 388 14.88 13.53 4.42
CA ARG A 388 16.21 13.12 4.86
C ARG A 388 16.63 13.82 6.14
N ALA A 389 16.35 15.12 6.29
CA ALA A 389 16.67 15.86 7.50
C ALA A 389 15.98 15.27 8.74
N LEU A 390 14.71 14.87 8.61
CA LEU A 390 13.96 14.22 9.69
C LEU A 390 14.52 12.83 10.04
N GLU A 391 14.82 12.04 9.01
CA GLU A 391 15.36 10.68 9.14
C GLU A 391 16.74 10.69 9.81
N GLU A 392 17.59 11.68 9.50
CA GLU A 392 18.90 11.91 10.14
C GLU A 392 18.77 12.41 11.58
N ALA A 393 17.85 13.33 11.85
CA ALA A 393 17.58 13.81 13.19
C ALA A 393 17.13 12.65 14.11
N ALA A 394 16.21 11.81 13.60
CA ALA A 394 15.75 10.62 14.32
C ALA A 394 16.89 9.60 14.54
N TYR A 395 17.77 9.38 13.56
CA TYR A 395 18.92 8.50 13.70
C TYR A 395 19.88 8.99 14.82
N ARG A 396 20.21 10.28 14.82
CA ARG A 396 21.05 10.89 15.88
C ARG A 396 20.39 10.78 17.25
N LEU A 397 19.10 11.14 17.35
CA LEU A 397 18.35 11.08 18.60
C LEU A 397 18.19 9.63 19.09
N GLY A 398 18.05 8.66 18.18
CA GLY A 398 18.03 7.22 18.48
C GLY A 398 19.36 6.64 18.98
N GLY A 399 20.47 7.37 18.83
CA GLY A 399 21.80 6.96 19.34
C GLY A 399 22.75 6.44 18.26
N GLY A 400 22.42 6.63 16.96
CA GLY A 400 23.32 6.31 15.84
C GLY A 400 23.47 4.81 15.52
N ASN A 401 22.47 4.00 15.87
CA ASN A 401 22.50 2.54 15.70
C ASN A 401 21.17 1.95 15.22
N TYR A 402 20.37 2.73 14.51
CA TYR A 402 19.02 2.38 14.02
C TYR A 402 17.97 2.11 15.12
N ALA A 403 18.27 2.34 16.41
CA ALA A 403 17.22 2.43 17.41
C ALA A 403 16.32 3.63 17.09
N ALA A 404 15.00 3.44 17.16
CA ALA A 404 14.07 4.52 16.89
C ALA A 404 13.80 5.36 18.14
N PRO A 405 13.73 6.70 18.03
CA PRO A 405 13.23 7.56 19.07
C PRO A 405 11.79 7.19 19.44
N ALA A 406 11.49 7.05 20.74
CA ALA A 406 10.15 6.71 21.19
C ALA A 406 9.75 7.52 22.44
N GLN A 407 8.45 7.80 22.56
CA GLN A 407 7.88 8.56 23.65
C GLN A 407 6.45 8.09 23.92
N ARG A 408 6.00 8.06 25.18
CA ARG A 408 4.58 7.83 25.50
C ARG A 408 3.76 9.07 25.20
N VAL A 409 2.50 8.89 24.84
CA VAL A 409 1.59 9.99 24.50
C VAL A 409 1.47 10.99 25.65
N GLU A 410 1.36 10.52 26.92
CA GLU A 410 1.27 11.45 28.06
C GLU A 410 2.50 12.32 28.24
N ASP A 411 3.69 11.76 27.98
CA ASP A 411 4.96 12.47 28.14
C ASP A 411 5.17 13.45 26.97
N PHE A 412 4.78 13.06 25.75
CA PHE A 412 4.80 13.94 24.57
C PHE A 412 3.92 15.18 24.80
N LEU A 413 2.67 14.98 25.23
CA LEU A 413 1.75 16.08 25.51
C LEU A 413 2.18 16.93 26.74
N ALA A 414 3.04 16.41 27.58
CA ALA A 414 3.59 17.11 28.75
C ALA A 414 4.99 17.70 28.51
N HIS A 415 5.52 17.65 27.26
CA HIS A 415 6.86 18.15 26.88
C HIS A 415 7.98 17.63 27.81
N ARG A 416 8.00 16.32 28.03
CA ARG A 416 9.04 15.68 28.86
C ARG A 416 9.46 14.33 28.27
N PRO A 417 10.73 13.95 28.34
CA PRO A 417 11.20 12.67 27.82
C PRO A 417 10.54 11.51 28.60
N SER A 418 10.22 10.43 27.86
CA SER A 418 9.85 9.16 28.48
C SER A 418 11.09 8.41 28.98
N THR A 419 10.92 7.63 30.06
CA THR A 419 11.98 6.81 30.66
C THR A 419 11.78 5.31 30.47
N GLY A 420 10.63 4.90 29.90
CA GLY A 420 10.28 3.49 29.67
C GLY A 420 8.86 3.29 29.18
N ALA A 421 8.54 2.05 28.86
CA ALA A 421 7.20 1.64 28.46
C ALA A 421 6.22 1.65 29.63
N GLY A 422 4.95 1.96 29.33
CA GLY A 422 3.82 1.70 30.22
C GLY A 422 3.19 0.33 29.92
N LYS A 423 1.87 0.30 29.77
CA LYS A 423 1.13 -0.93 29.38
C LYS A 423 1.35 -1.36 27.93
N VAL A 424 1.71 -0.42 27.07
CA VAL A 424 2.04 -0.68 25.67
C VAL A 424 3.55 -0.84 25.56
N VAL A 425 3.98 -2.03 25.17
CA VAL A 425 5.39 -2.31 24.87
C VAL A 425 5.60 -2.12 23.38
N PRO A 426 6.54 -1.24 22.95
CA PRO A 426 6.80 -1.02 21.54
C PRO A 426 7.32 -2.29 20.86
N THR A 427 6.92 -2.48 19.59
CA THR A 427 7.29 -3.65 18.80
C THR A 427 8.48 -3.40 17.87
N TYR A 428 8.93 -2.18 17.73
CA TYR A 428 10.01 -1.80 16.82
C TYR A 428 11.34 -2.51 17.11
N LEU A 429 11.93 -3.07 16.05
CA LEU A 429 13.25 -3.68 16.05
C LEU A 429 14.23 -2.83 15.18
N PRO A 430 15.52 -2.76 15.56
CA PRO A 430 16.22 -3.52 16.62
C PRO A 430 15.91 -3.09 18.05
N SER A 431 15.58 -1.81 18.31
CA SER A 431 15.21 -1.32 19.63
C SER A 431 14.64 0.10 19.56
N VAL A 432 14.01 0.55 20.62
CA VAL A 432 13.65 1.96 20.79
C VAL A 432 14.56 2.65 21.81
N ARG A 433 14.77 3.96 21.63
CA ARG A 433 15.36 4.84 22.63
C ARG A 433 14.31 5.79 23.16
N TRP A 434 14.06 5.73 24.46
CA TRP A 434 13.14 6.63 25.12
C TRP A 434 13.74 8.04 25.22
N CYS A 435 13.01 9.04 24.72
CA CYS A 435 13.50 10.42 24.66
C CYS A 435 12.31 11.38 24.48
N ASP A 436 12.59 12.64 24.19
CA ASP A 436 11.61 13.65 23.78
C ASP A 436 11.59 13.75 22.25
N LEU A 437 10.46 13.51 21.60
CA LEU A 437 10.33 13.57 20.14
C LEU A 437 10.35 15.00 19.59
N HIS A 438 10.16 16.02 20.42
CA HIS A 438 10.33 17.43 20.03
C HIS A 438 11.76 17.73 19.56
N ASP A 439 12.76 16.92 19.99
CA ASP A 439 14.15 17.06 19.60
C ASP A 439 14.44 16.61 18.14
N CYS A 440 13.50 15.91 17.48
CA CYS A 440 13.70 15.43 16.10
C CYS A 440 12.56 15.77 15.12
N LEU A 441 11.39 16.15 15.62
CA LEU A 441 10.27 16.56 14.77
C LEU A 441 10.25 18.08 14.60
N PRO A 442 9.82 18.60 13.43
CA PRO A 442 9.64 20.05 13.25
C PRO A 442 8.58 20.60 14.20
N PRO A 443 8.73 21.84 14.69
CA PRO A 443 7.77 22.46 15.63
C PRO A 443 6.31 22.37 15.15
N PHE A 444 6.03 22.68 13.89
CA PHE A 444 4.67 22.64 13.35
C PHE A 444 4.07 21.21 13.30
N VAL A 445 4.93 20.18 13.23
CA VAL A 445 4.49 18.77 13.31
C VAL A 445 4.15 18.42 14.74
N CYS A 446 4.98 18.82 15.71
CA CYS A 446 4.71 18.63 17.15
C CYS A 446 3.40 19.30 17.56
N GLU A 447 3.23 20.59 17.26
CA GLU A 447 2.03 21.38 17.54
C GLU A 447 0.76 20.73 16.95
N ALA A 448 0.86 20.26 15.69
CA ALA A 448 -0.25 19.59 15.02
C ALA A 448 -0.60 18.24 15.68
N LEU A 449 0.40 17.46 16.13
CA LEU A 449 0.19 16.19 16.84
C LEU A 449 -0.40 16.44 18.24
N GLU A 450 0.09 17.43 18.98
CA GLU A 450 -0.42 17.82 20.30
C GLU A 450 -1.89 18.22 20.25
N GLU A 451 -2.30 18.99 19.26
CA GLU A 451 -3.70 19.34 19.05
C GLU A 451 -4.51 18.13 18.53
N GLY A 452 -3.93 17.36 17.61
CA GLY A 452 -4.58 16.26 16.91
C GLY A 452 -4.87 15.06 17.79
N ILE A 453 -3.94 14.61 18.64
CA ILE A 453 -4.09 13.41 19.48
C ILE A 453 -5.35 13.47 20.34
N PRO A 454 -5.60 14.53 21.16
CA PRO A 454 -6.82 14.63 21.93
C PRO A 454 -8.09 14.74 21.06
N MET A 455 -8.00 15.37 19.89
CA MET A 455 -9.13 15.45 18.95
C MET A 455 -9.52 14.08 18.41
N LEU A 456 -8.54 13.23 18.11
CA LEU A 456 -8.75 11.86 17.64
C LEU A 456 -9.21 10.94 18.78
N GLY A 457 -8.74 11.16 20.02
CA GLY A 457 -9.22 10.50 21.24
C GLY A 457 -10.71 10.70 21.49
N ARG A 458 -11.24 11.90 21.18
CA ARG A 458 -12.69 12.15 21.21
C ARG A 458 -13.49 11.36 20.16
N LYS A 459 -12.86 10.99 19.03
CA LYS A 459 -13.49 10.18 17.97
C LYS A 459 -13.40 8.68 18.22
N LEU A 460 -12.30 8.23 18.85
CA LEU A 460 -12.07 6.84 19.22
C LEU A 460 -11.52 6.79 20.64
N LYS A 461 -12.35 6.36 21.57
CA LYS A 461 -11.97 6.25 22.99
C LYS A 461 -10.72 5.38 23.14
N GLY A 462 -9.72 5.91 23.85
CA GLY A 462 -8.44 5.23 24.11
C GLY A 462 -7.38 5.45 23.04
N PHE A 463 -7.68 6.19 21.95
CA PHE A 463 -6.65 6.56 20.97
C PHE A 463 -5.59 7.49 21.57
N ASP A 464 -6.00 8.38 22.47
CA ASP A 464 -5.17 9.28 23.26
C ASP A 464 -4.73 8.69 24.60
N SER A 465 -4.67 7.35 24.70
CA SER A 465 -4.23 6.66 25.92
C SER A 465 -2.87 7.18 26.38
N PRO A 466 -2.69 7.49 27.69
CA PRO A 466 -1.41 7.92 28.24
C PRO A 466 -0.25 6.97 27.93
N ASP A 467 -0.53 5.66 27.94
CA ASP A 467 0.44 4.60 27.69
C ASP A 467 0.68 4.28 26.21
N ALA A 468 -0.07 4.88 25.27
CA ALA A 468 0.20 4.69 23.85
C ALA A 468 1.61 5.16 23.50
N VAL A 469 2.29 4.44 22.59
CA VAL A 469 3.69 4.71 22.26
C VAL A 469 3.78 5.35 20.87
N LEU A 470 4.48 6.48 20.81
CA LEU A 470 4.88 7.16 19.59
C LEU A 470 6.30 6.73 19.23
N THR A 471 6.52 6.23 17.99
CA THR A 471 7.84 5.84 17.49
C THR A 471 8.15 6.64 16.23
N ALA A 472 9.22 7.42 16.23
CA ALA A 472 9.59 8.34 15.16
C ALA A 472 10.72 7.74 14.28
N VAL A 473 10.78 8.10 12.98
CA VAL A 473 9.88 8.97 12.22
C VAL A 473 9.25 8.18 11.07
N GLU A 474 7.99 8.47 10.75
CA GLU A 474 7.38 8.01 9.52
C GLU A 474 7.35 9.15 8.51
N THR A 475 8.21 9.08 7.50
CA THR A 475 8.44 10.15 6.51
C THR A 475 8.04 9.77 5.10
N ARG A 476 7.79 8.47 4.85
CA ARG A 476 7.63 7.93 3.51
C ARG A 476 6.20 7.47 3.22
N SER A 477 5.23 8.29 3.60
CA SER A 477 3.81 8.03 3.35
C SER A 477 3.43 8.08 1.87
N SER A 478 4.19 8.80 1.05
CA SER A 478 3.96 8.95 -0.40
C SER A 478 5.21 9.53 -1.06
N SER A 479 5.27 9.50 -2.41
CA SER A 479 6.35 10.12 -3.16
C SER A 479 6.39 11.64 -2.93
N PRO A 480 7.57 12.23 -2.66
CA PRO A 480 7.73 13.68 -2.53
C PRO A 480 7.76 14.42 -3.87
N VAL A 481 7.79 13.68 -4.97
CA VAL A 481 7.82 14.24 -6.33
C VAL A 481 6.77 13.56 -7.21
N ARG A 482 6.39 14.26 -8.28
CA ARG A 482 5.67 13.70 -9.41
C ARG A 482 6.54 13.79 -10.65
N ILE A 483 6.77 12.66 -11.32
CA ILE A 483 7.44 12.62 -12.62
C ILE A 483 6.37 12.92 -13.67
N VAL A 484 6.47 14.04 -14.37
CA VAL A 484 5.42 14.49 -15.28
C VAL A 484 5.27 13.54 -16.47
N ARG A 485 4.03 13.15 -16.74
CA ARG A 485 3.67 12.35 -17.92
C ARG A 485 2.40 12.87 -18.57
N ASP A 486 2.27 12.66 -19.85
CA ASP A 486 1.03 12.93 -20.57
C ASP A 486 -0.07 11.93 -20.17
N ASN A 487 -1.29 12.39 -19.99
CA ASN A 487 -2.40 11.58 -19.48
C ASN A 487 -2.98 10.60 -20.53
N ARG A 488 -2.64 10.74 -21.82
CA ARG A 488 -3.14 9.87 -22.90
C ARG A 488 -2.10 8.83 -23.31
N SER A 489 -0.86 9.27 -23.53
CA SER A 489 0.26 8.40 -23.91
C SER A 489 0.93 7.72 -22.72
N PHE A 490 0.74 8.25 -21.50
CA PHE A 490 1.48 7.88 -20.29
C PHE A 490 3.00 8.09 -20.38
N GLN A 491 3.50 8.72 -21.44
CA GLN A 491 4.91 9.02 -21.62
C GLN A 491 5.29 10.32 -20.93
N SER A 492 6.53 10.40 -20.48
CA SER A 492 7.15 11.67 -20.06
C SER A 492 7.48 12.52 -21.28
N ALA A 493 8.11 13.67 -21.08
CA ALA A 493 8.68 14.46 -22.19
C ALA A 493 9.75 13.68 -22.99
N LEU A 494 10.40 12.69 -22.36
CA LEU A 494 11.30 11.75 -23.01
C LEU A 494 10.47 10.60 -23.59
N ARG A 495 10.37 10.52 -24.93
CA ARG A 495 9.59 9.47 -25.61
C ARG A 495 10.13 8.08 -25.29
N GLY A 496 9.21 7.14 -25.08
CA GLY A 496 9.53 5.78 -24.66
C GLY A 496 9.76 5.61 -23.15
N LEU A 497 9.71 6.70 -22.36
CA LEU A 497 9.75 6.61 -20.89
C LEU A 497 8.35 6.80 -20.30
N TYR A 498 7.86 5.79 -19.57
CA TYR A 498 6.51 5.73 -18.98
C TYR A 498 6.59 5.76 -17.45
N PRO A 499 6.53 6.95 -16.81
CA PRO A 499 6.45 7.06 -15.36
C PRO A 499 5.20 6.34 -14.82
N CYS A 500 5.37 5.46 -13.84
CA CYS A 500 4.32 4.56 -13.38
C CYS A 500 4.32 4.38 -11.86
N GLY A 501 3.13 4.25 -11.30
CA GLY A 501 2.92 3.87 -9.91
C GLY A 501 3.17 4.97 -8.89
N GLU A 502 3.45 4.55 -7.66
CA GLU A 502 3.56 5.44 -6.50
C GLU A 502 4.80 6.33 -6.56
N GLY A 503 5.96 5.77 -6.94
CA GLY A 503 7.20 6.54 -7.07
C GLY A 503 7.12 7.66 -8.09
N ALA A 504 6.36 7.44 -9.16
CA ALA A 504 6.09 8.45 -10.17
C ALA A 504 5.01 9.48 -9.74
N GLY A 505 4.37 9.30 -8.58
CA GLY A 505 3.38 10.23 -8.02
C GLY A 505 1.94 10.03 -8.51
N TYR A 506 1.60 8.88 -9.13
CA TYR A 506 0.28 8.59 -9.71
C TYR A 506 -0.56 7.56 -8.92
N ALA A 507 0.01 6.97 -7.89
CA ALA A 507 -0.67 5.98 -7.06
C ALA A 507 -0.30 6.17 -5.58
N GLY A 508 -1.07 5.52 -4.71
CA GLY A 508 -0.79 5.43 -3.28
C GLY A 508 -1.28 4.08 -2.75
N GLY A 509 -0.38 3.11 -2.65
CA GLY A 509 -0.64 1.75 -2.20
C GLY A 509 -0.82 0.72 -3.32
N ILE A 510 -0.92 -0.56 -2.93
CA ILE A 510 -0.80 -1.74 -3.80
C ILE A 510 -1.79 -1.70 -4.97
N MET A 511 -3.08 -1.54 -4.70
CA MET A 511 -4.13 -1.63 -5.73
C MET A 511 -4.04 -0.54 -6.79
N SER A 512 -3.82 0.71 -6.36
CA SER A 512 -3.74 1.84 -7.30
C SER A 512 -2.45 1.78 -8.12
N ALA A 513 -1.34 1.32 -7.52
CA ALA A 513 -0.07 1.12 -8.23
C ALA A 513 -0.19 -0.01 -9.27
N ALA A 514 -0.77 -1.16 -8.91
CA ALA A 514 -1.03 -2.26 -9.83
C ALA A 514 -1.94 -1.85 -11.00
N ALA A 515 -3.02 -1.10 -10.72
CA ALA A 515 -3.92 -0.60 -11.75
C ALA A 515 -3.24 0.40 -12.69
N ASP A 516 -2.34 1.24 -12.18
CA ASP A 516 -1.56 2.15 -13.02
C ASP A 516 -0.55 1.38 -13.89
N GLY A 517 0.08 0.31 -13.36
CA GLY A 517 0.91 -0.61 -14.13
C GLY A 517 0.17 -1.27 -15.29
N LEU A 518 -1.06 -1.74 -15.04
CA LEU A 518 -1.91 -2.30 -16.10
C LEU A 518 -2.25 -1.27 -17.19
N ARG A 519 -2.57 -0.01 -16.82
CA ARG A 519 -2.84 1.07 -17.79
C ARG A 519 -1.64 1.37 -18.69
N VAL A 520 -0.45 1.43 -18.10
CA VAL A 520 0.79 1.65 -18.86
C VAL A 520 1.06 0.47 -19.78
N ALA A 521 0.89 -0.76 -19.32
CA ALA A 521 1.05 -1.96 -20.16
C ALA A 521 0.06 -1.98 -21.33
N GLU A 522 -1.21 -1.62 -21.12
CA GLU A 522 -2.21 -1.51 -22.18
C GLU A 522 -1.77 -0.52 -23.26
N LYS A 523 -1.19 0.60 -22.85
CA LYS A 523 -0.72 1.62 -23.80
C LYS A 523 0.48 1.14 -24.61
N ILE A 524 1.44 0.49 -23.98
CA ILE A 524 2.57 -0.11 -24.69
C ILE A 524 2.09 -1.19 -25.68
N LEU A 525 1.14 -2.05 -25.27
CA LEU A 525 0.56 -3.06 -26.16
C LEU A 525 -0.20 -2.45 -27.34
N GLU A 526 -0.85 -1.30 -27.15
CA GLU A 526 -1.46 -0.54 -28.25
C GLU A 526 -0.38 -0.05 -29.24
N GLU A 527 0.72 0.52 -28.76
CA GLU A 527 1.82 1.01 -29.58
C GLU A 527 2.50 -0.13 -30.36
N LEU A 528 2.81 -1.26 -29.67
CA LEU A 528 3.43 -2.44 -30.29
C LEU A 528 2.58 -3.10 -31.41
N ARG A 529 1.27 -2.84 -31.47
CA ARG A 529 0.43 -3.32 -32.59
C ARG A 529 0.59 -2.50 -33.86
N HIS A 530 1.11 -1.29 -33.74
CA HIS A 530 1.29 -0.35 -34.85
C HIS A 530 2.75 -0.28 -35.31
N GLU A 531 3.66 -0.94 -34.59
CA GLU A 531 5.05 -1.19 -35.02
C GLU A 531 5.14 -2.46 -35.90
#